data_147a2cd2bc5399bdd57124d43a92ad21
#
_entry.id   147a2cd2bc5399bdd57124d43a92ad21
#
_cell.length_a   1.000
_cell.length_b   1.000
_cell.length_c   1.000
_cell.angle_alpha   90.00
_cell.angle_beta   90.00
_cell.angle_gamma   90.00
#
_symmetry.space_group_name_H-M   'P 1'
#
loop_
_entity.id
_entity.type
_entity.pdbx_description
1 polymer ?
#
loop_
_entity_poly.entity_id
_entity_poly.type
_entity_poly.pdbx_seq_one_letter_code
_entity_poly.pdbx_strand_id
1 'polypeptide(L)'
;MSWKRKFVRNWGRLGMKYKRYALSELAIIKYGKNQKKVVSDNGNIPIFGTGGLMGFASESLYDKPSVLIGRKGTIGKVKYVEQPFWTVDTLFYTIVNTDIVIPKYLYYLMSLIDLNIYNEGTTIPSLRTETLNRLEFDIPSLGEQWKILSCINPIDDKIEINNATNNNLPLHPRYARIATKQRRQTPKTDECLHTDCKVSDRGGNEETAERFSSLLAA
;
A
#
# COMPACT_ATOMS: atom_id res chain seq x y z
N MET A 1 -13.04 1.85 -10.56
CA MET A 1 -12.00 2.87 -10.87
C MET A 1 -11.92 3.85 -9.71
N SER A 2 -10.78 3.93 -9.00
CA SER A 2 -10.61 4.79 -7.81
C SER A 2 -10.88 6.26 -8.18
N TRP A 3 -11.57 7.02 -7.30
CA TRP A 3 -11.81 8.46 -7.42
C TRP A 3 -10.51 9.25 -7.64
N LYS A 4 -9.39 8.79 -7.06
CA LYS A 4 -8.05 9.34 -7.23
C LYS A 4 -7.62 9.36 -8.72
N ARG A 5 -7.87 8.30 -9.49
CA ARG A 5 -7.54 8.26 -10.93
C ARG A 5 -8.37 9.24 -11.77
N LYS A 6 -9.65 9.43 -11.44
CA LYS A 6 -10.50 10.43 -12.11
C LYS A 6 -10.06 11.85 -11.79
N PHE A 7 -9.66 12.09 -10.56
CA PHE A 7 -9.21 13.39 -10.07
C PHE A 7 -7.96 13.84 -10.84
N VAL A 8 -6.90 13.03 -10.90
CA VAL A 8 -5.65 13.38 -11.60
C VAL A 8 -5.84 13.56 -13.11
N ARG A 9 -6.69 12.76 -13.78
CA ARG A 9 -6.98 12.93 -15.22
C ARG A 9 -7.63 14.26 -15.57
N ASN A 10 -8.43 14.83 -14.68
CA ASN A 10 -9.13 16.10 -14.96
C ASN A 10 -8.22 17.33 -14.80
N TRP A 11 -7.07 17.20 -14.13
CA TRP A 11 -6.14 18.32 -13.92
C TRP A 11 -5.42 18.77 -15.18
N GLY A 12 -5.18 17.86 -16.15
CA GLY A 12 -4.63 18.22 -17.45
C GLY A 12 -5.48 19.22 -18.26
N ARG A 13 -6.77 19.39 -17.90
CA ARG A 13 -7.69 20.34 -18.53
C ARG A 13 -7.60 21.76 -17.95
N LEU A 14 -6.85 21.97 -16.86
CA LEU A 14 -6.74 23.25 -16.17
C LEU A 14 -5.60 24.15 -16.69
N GLY A 15 -5.00 23.82 -17.85
CA GLY A 15 -3.93 24.64 -18.47
C GLY A 15 -2.59 24.58 -17.71
N MET A 16 -2.40 23.61 -16.81
CA MET A 16 -1.14 23.43 -16.09
C MET A 16 -0.05 22.92 -17.04
N LYS A 17 1.15 23.44 -16.86
CA LYS A 17 2.34 22.96 -17.57
C LYS A 17 2.96 21.81 -16.78
N TYR A 18 3.18 20.68 -17.46
CA TYR A 18 3.83 19.49 -16.89
C TYR A 18 5.18 19.28 -17.56
N LYS A 19 6.14 18.80 -16.79
CA LYS A 19 7.40 18.30 -17.30
C LYS A 19 7.52 16.81 -16.92
N ARG A 20 7.96 15.99 -17.86
CA ARG A 20 8.11 14.55 -17.65
C ARG A 20 9.46 14.26 -16.99
N TYR A 21 9.41 13.41 -15.96
CA TYR A 21 10.57 12.96 -15.21
C TYR A 21 10.49 11.47 -14.96
N ALA A 22 11.63 10.78 -15.00
CA ALA A 22 11.74 9.43 -14.51
C ALA A 22 11.76 9.42 -12.96
N LEU A 23 11.33 8.32 -12.33
CA LEU A 23 11.36 8.21 -10.87
C LEU A 23 12.77 8.40 -10.31
N SER A 24 13.81 7.97 -11.05
CA SER A 24 15.21 8.15 -10.69
C SER A 24 15.65 9.62 -10.55
N GLU A 25 14.97 10.55 -11.25
CA GLU A 25 15.19 12.00 -11.14
C GLU A 25 14.44 12.61 -9.96
N LEU A 26 13.29 12.01 -9.60
CA LEU A 26 12.40 12.47 -8.53
C LEU A 26 12.83 11.98 -7.16
N ALA A 27 13.41 10.77 -7.09
CA ALA A 27 13.81 10.17 -5.82
C ALA A 27 14.86 9.07 -5.99
N ILE A 28 15.73 8.93 -4.99
CA ILE A 28 16.65 7.82 -4.87
C ILE A 28 16.00 6.72 -4.05
N ILE A 29 15.87 5.53 -4.64
CA ILE A 29 15.30 4.36 -3.96
C ILE A 29 16.39 3.67 -3.15
N LYS A 30 16.16 3.45 -1.87
CA LYS A 30 17.03 2.75 -0.94
C LYS A 30 16.35 1.50 -0.37
N TYR A 31 17.16 0.50 -0.03
CA TYR A 31 16.72 -0.72 0.64
C TYR A 31 16.56 -0.47 2.14
N GLY A 32 15.50 -1.03 2.72
CA GLY A 32 15.41 -1.16 4.16
C GLY A 32 16.52 -2.07 4.73
N LYS A 33 16.68 -2.08 6.03
CA LYS A 33 17.70 -2.85 6.73
C LYS A 33 17.08 -3.79 7.78
N ASN A 34 17.81 -4.85 8.10
CA ASN A 34 17.39 -5.78 9.15
C ASN A 34 17.28 -5.04 10.50
N GLN A 35 16.15 -5.21 11.17
CA GLN A 35 15.80 -4.50 12.41
C GLN A 35 16.31 -5.17 13.69
N LYS A 36 16.88 -6.40 13.63
CA LYS A 36 17.23 -7.19 14.84
C LYS A 36 18.11 -6.47 15.84
N LYS A 37 18.97 -5.55 15.38
CA LYS A 37 19.89 -4.80 16.25
C LYS A 37 19.28 -3.54 16.87
N VAL A 38 18.18 -3.05 16.31
CA VAL A 38 17.60 -1.75 16.67
C VAL A 38 16.23 -1.87 17.33
N VAL A 39 15.62 -3.07 17.28
CA VAL A 39 14.34 -3.32 17.97
C VAL A 39 14.54 -3.09 19.46
N SER A 40 13.66 -2.29 20.06
CA SER A 40 13.67 -1.96 21.47
C SER A 40 12.24 -1.76 21.98
N ASP A 41 11.91 -2.38 23.12
CA ASP A 41 10.62 -2.22 23.76
C ASP A 41 10.39 -0.77 24.27
N ASN A 42 11.49 -0.05 24.53
CA ASN A 42 11.47 1.36 24.95
C ASN A 42 11.74 2.32 23.76
N GLY A 43 11.80 1.81 22.52
CA GLY A 43 11.99 2.62 21.34
C GLY A 43 10.73 3.43 21.01
N ASN A 44 10.91 4.58 20.37
CA ASN A 44 9.82 5.46 19.92
C ASN A 44 9.77 5.62 18.41
N ILE A 45 10.72 5.02 17.69
CA ILE A 45 10.83 5.14 16.23
C ILE A 45 10.14 3.94 15.58
N PRO A 46 9.08 4.15 14.77
CA PRO A 46 8.32 3.04 14.19
C PRO A 46 9.14 2.23 13.20
N ILE A 47 9.02 0.92 13.27
CA ILE A 47 9.58 -0.04 12.32
C ILE A 47 8.47 -0.48 11.38
N PHE A 48 8.65 -0.26 10.08
CA PHE A 48 7.70 -0.65 9.06
C PHE A 48 8.16 -1.88 8.27
N GLY A 49 7.21 -2.81 8.09
CA GLY A 49 7.28 -3.91 7.15
C GLY A 49 6.18 -3.81 6.09
N THR A 50 6.13 -4.73 5.15
CA THR A 50 5.11 -4.77 4.08
C THR A 50 3.68 -4.92 4.63
N GLY A 51 3.52 -5.54 5.81
CA GLY A 51 2.24 -5.64 6.52
C GLY A 51 1.83 -4.40 7.32
N GLY A 52 2.73 -3.43 7.50
CA GLY A 52 2.50 -2.22 8.32
C GLY A 52 3.52 -2.06 9.44
N LEU A 53 3.06 -1.50 10.58
CA LEU A 53 3.88 -1.34 11.79
C LEU A 53 4.23 -2.70 12.39
N MET A 54 5.53 -2.92 12.66
CA MET A 54 6.05 -4.18 13.22
C MET A 54 6.56 -4.04 14.66
N GLY A 55 6.82 -2.83 15.13
CA GLY A 55 7.36 -2.53 16.44
C GLY A 55 8.06 -1.19 16.45
N PHE A 56 8.96 -1.00 17.43
CA PHE A 56 9.70 0.24 17.60
C PHE A 56 11.21 0.01 17.65
N ALA A 57 11.96 1.00 17.22
CA ALA A 57 13.42 1.00 17.21
C ALA A 57 13.97 2.07 18.16
N SER A 58 15.22 1.87 18.60
CA SER A 58 16.00 2.83 19.36
C SER A 58 16.61 3.93 18.50
N GLU A 59 16.78 3.67 17.20
CA GLU A 59 17.37 4.62 16.24
C GLU A 59 16.61 4.61 14.91
N SER A 60 16.70 5.69 14.13
CA SER A 60 16.07 5.81 12.82
C SER A 60 16.99 5.35 11.69
N LEU A 61 16.41 4.76 10.66
CA LEU A 61 17.11 4.51 9.39
C LEU A 61 17.12 5.76 8.51
N TYR A 62 16.04 6.54 8.60
CA TYR A 62 15.86 7.79 7.87
C TYR A 62 14.91 8.72 8.64
N ASP A 63 15.22 10.03 8.61
CA ASP A 63 14.59 11.04 9.47
C ASP A 63 13.75 12.10 8.71
N LYS A 64 13.70 12.00 7.37
CA LYS A 64 12.94 12.94 6.53
C LYS A 64 11.70 12.28 5.91
N PRO A 65 10.74 13.08 5.41
CA PRO A 65 9.58 12.55 4.72
C PRO A 65 9.96 11.62 3.57
N SER A 66 9.31 10.46 3.50
CA SER A 66 9.64 9.42 2.55
C SER A 66 8.41 8.65 2.08
N VAL A 67 8.51 8.07 0.89
CA VAL A 67 7.54 7.14 0.34
C VAL A 67 8.10 5.72 0.47
N LEU A 68 7.40 4.87 1.21
CA LEU A 68 7.73 3.47 1.37
C LEU A 68 7.02 2.65 0.30
N ILE A 69 7.76 1.74 -0.34
CA ILE A 69 7.27 0.89 -1.44
C ILE A 69 7.55 -0.56 -1.09
N GLY A 70 6.55 -1.43 -1.25
CA GLY A 70 6.73 -2.87 -1.05
C GLY A 70 7.72 -3.45 -2.05
N ARG A 71 8.80 -4.09 -1.55
CA ARG A 71 9.82 -4.76 -2.36
C ARG A 71 9.52 -6.23 -2.56
N LYS A 72 9.13 -6.94 -1.50
CA LYS A 72 8.82 -8.39 -1.50
C LYS A 72 7.52 -8.65 -0.77
N GLY A 73 6.73 -9.59 -1.28
CA GLY A 73 5.44 -9.97 -0.73
C GLY A 73 4.34 -9.01 -1.16
N THR A 74 3.95 -8.04 -0.33
CA THR A 74 2.90 -7.07 -0.68
C THR A 74 3.51 -5.88 -1.44
N ILE A 75 3.69 -6.02 -2.76
CA ILE A 75 4.35 -5.01 -3.61
C ILE A 75 3.44 -3.87 -4.06
N GLY A 76 2.13 -4.08 -4.09
CA GLY A 76 1.15 -3.07 -4.58
C GLY A 76 0.83 -1.95 -3.60
N LYS A 77 1.36 -1.98 -2.38
CA LYS A 77 1.08 -0.98 -1.35
C LYS A 77 2.21 0.04 -1.24
N VAL A 78 1.81 1.31 -1.26
CA VAL A 78 2.69 2.46 -1.03
C VAL A 78 2.25 3.14 0.25
N LYS A 79 3.18 3.61 1.07
CA LYS A 79 2.90 4.32 2.32
C LYS A 79 3.73 5.60 2.39
N TYR A 80 3.12 6.66 2.88
CA TYR A 80 3.81 7.91 3.19
C TYR A 80 4.16 7.98 4.66
N VAL A 81 5.36 8.44 4.99
CA VAL A 81 5.85 8.62 6.37
C VAL A 81 6.58 9.96 6.45
N GLU A 82 6.20 10.80 7.42
CA GLU A 82 6.81 12.10 7.67
C GLU A 82 7.82 12.09 8.81
N GLN A 83 7.59 11.24 9.81
CA GLN A 83 8.42 11.13 11.01
C GLN A 83 9.63 10.23 10.78
N PRO A 84 10.67 10.32 11.62
CA PRO A 84 11.76 9.35 11.62
C PRO A 84 11.25 7.92 11.71
N PHE A 85 11.85 7.01 10.94
CA PHE A 85 11.39 5.62 10.85
C PHE A 85 12.53 4.64 10.58
N TRP A 86 12.23 3.36 10.78
CA TRP A 86 13.01 2.23 10.31
C TRP A 86 12.18 1.39 9.35
N THR A 87 12.79 0.85 8.30
CA THR A 87 12.14 -0.14 7.42
C THR A 87 12.96 -1.40 7.32
N VAL A 88 12.26 -2.54 7.26
CA VAL A 88 12.88 -3.85 7.03
C VAL A 88 13.27 -4.02 5.56
N ASP A 89 14.07 -5.02 5.26
CA ASP A 89 14.61 -5.32 3.93
C ASP A 89 13.56 -5.70 2.87
N THR A 90 12.32 -5.98 3.29
CA THR A 90 11.18 -6.24 2.38
C THR A 90 10.51 -4.96 1.87
N LEU A 91 10.95 -3.79 2.32
CA LEU A 91 10.51 -2.48 1.86
C LEU A 91 11.66 -1.69 1.22
N PHE A 92 11.29 -0.88 0.24
CA PHE A 92 12.11 0.27 -0.17
C PHE A 92 11.64 1.53 0.58
N TYR A 93 12.56 2.48 0.76
CA TYR A 93 12.23 3.86 1.10
C TYR A 93 12.87 4.81 0.08
N THR A 94 12.33 6.02 -0.03
CA THR A 94 12.78 7.00 -1.01
C THR A 94 13.44 8.20 -0.35
N ILE A 95 14.54 8.66 -0.91
CA ILE A 95 15.12 9.98 -0.65
C ILE A 95 14.62 10.88 -1.76
N VAL A 96 13.65 11.73 -1.46
CA VAL A 96 12.94 12.54 -2.45
C VAL A 96 13.72 13.80 -2.81
N ASN A 97 13.80 14.12 -4.09
CA ASN A 97 14.32 15.38 -4.59
C ASN A 97 13.27 16.48 -4.43
N THR A 98 13.36 17.22 -3.32
CA THR A 98 12.40 18.25 -2.96
C THR A 98 12.43 19.50 -3.84
N ASP A 99 13.47 19.66 -4.68
CA ASP A 99 13.55 20.75 -5.65
C ASP A 99 12.60 20.55 -6.83
N ILE A 100 12.16 19.30 -7.07
CA ILE A 100 11.30 18.94 -8.18
C ILE A 100 9.93 18.47 -7.71
N VAL A 101 9.86 17.66 -6.64
CA VAL A 101 8.62 17.04 -6.20
C VAL A 101 8.46 17.07 -4.69
N ILE A 102 7.25 17.39 -4.24
CA ILE A 102 6.88 17.32 -2.82
C ILE A 102 6.69 15.85 -2.44
N PRO A 103 7.29 15.35 -1.33
CA PRO A 103 7.22 13.92 -0.96
C PRO A 103 5.79 13.37 -0.88
N LYS A 104 4.85 14.12 -0.29
CA LYS A 104 3.44 13.73 -0.22
C LYS A 104 2.78 13.68 -1.60
N TYR A 105 3.15 14.59 -2.52
CA TYR A 105 2.69 14.56 -3.90
C TYR A 105 3.19 13.31 -4.64
N LEU A 106 4.47 12.97 -4.48
CA LEU A 106 5.04 11.72 -5.03
C LEU A 106 4.31 10.48 -4.50
N TYR A 107 3.97 10.45 -3.21
CA TYR A 107 3.15 9.37 -2.63
C TYR A 107 1.82 9.20 -3.36
N TYR A 108 1.10 10.30 -3.64
CA TYR A 108 -0.16 10.20 -4.37
C TYR A 108 0.04 9.67 -5.79
N LEU A 109 1.05 10.16 -6.51
CA LEU A 109 1.37 9.65 -7.85
C LEU A 109 1.66 8.15 -7.82
N MET A 110 2.54 7.71 -6.93
CA MET A 110 2.88 6.29 -6.77
C MET A 110 1.66 5.44 -6.38
N SER A 111 0.75 5.97 -5.56
CA SER A 111 -0.48 5.27 -5.14
C SER A 111 -1.52 5.08 -6.26
N LEU A 112 -1.37 5.81 -7.39
CA LEU A 112 -2.23 5.67 -8.56
C LEU A 112 -1.80 4.55 -9.51
N ILE A 113 -0.54 4.13 -9.40
CA ILE A 113 0.03 3.07 -10.23
C ILE A 113 -0.31 1.73 -9.59
N ASP A 114 -0.70 0.78 -10.42
CA ASP A 114 -0.76 -0.62 -9.98
C ASP A 114 0.64 -1.23 -10.10
N LEU A 115 1.37 -1.22 -8.98
CA LEU A 115 2.73 -1.76 -8.94
C LEU A 115 2.77 -3.29 -9.13
N ASN A 116 1.63 -4.00 -9.02
CA ASN A 116 1.60 -5.44 -9.24
C ASN A 116 1.90 -5.83 -10.70
N ILE A 117 1.63 -4.95 -11.65
CA ILE A 117 1.95 -5.19 -13.08
C ILE A 117 3.46 -5.25 -13.34
N TYR A 118 4.28 -4.72 -12.42
CA TYR A 118 5.75 -4.73 -12.49
C TYR A 118 6.36 -5.84 -11.65
N ASN A 119 5.57 -6.85 -11.27
CA ASN A 119 6.06 -7.99 -10.51
C ASN A 119 7.07 -8.80 -11.33
N GLU A 120 8.27 -8.98 -10.80
CA GLU A 120 9.34 -9.80 -11.38
C GLU A 120 9.63 -11.09 -10.59
N GLY A 121 8.91 -11.30 -9.49
CA GLY A 121 9.03 -12.52 -8.68
C GLY A 121 8.10 -13.63 -9.17
N THR A 122 8.59 -14.86 -9.22
CA THR A 122 7.80 -16.04 -9.60
C THR A 122 7.03 -16.63 -8.41
N THR A 123 7.72 -16.95 -7.32
CA THR A 123 7.11 -17.53 -6.12
C THR A 123 6.65 -16.46 -5.13
N ILE A 124 7.46 -15.45 -4.91
CA ILE A 124 7.14 -14.32 -4.04
C ILE A 124 7.14 -13.05 -4.89
N PRO A 125 6.02 -12.30 -4.93
CA PRO A 125 5.99 -11.03 -5.64
C PRO A 125 7.15 -10.12 -5.23
N SER A 126 7.86 -9.58 -6.20
CA SER A 126 9.00 -8.72 -5.95
C SER A 126 9.15 -7.62 -6.98
N LEU A 127 9.63 -6.45 -6.55
CA LEU A 127 9.99 -5.32 -7.39
C LEU A 127 11.51 -5.10 -7.38
N ARG A 128 12.03 -4.60 -8.50
CA ARG A 128 13.42 -4.17 -8.63
C ARG A 128 13.51 -2.66 -8.74
N THR A 129 14.62 -2.12 -8.27
CA THR A 129 14.91 -0.68 -8.34
C THR A 129 15.02 -0.20 -9.78
N GLU A 130 15.57 -1.02 -10.67
CA GLU A 130 15.75 -0.71 -12.08
C GLU A 130 14.39 -0.48 -12.78
N THR A 131 13.41 -1.32 -12.47
CA THR A 131 12.05 -1.23 -13.03
C THR A 131 11.33 0.00 -12.47
N LEU A 132 11.44 0.24 -11.17
CA LEU A 132 10.85 1.43 -10.55
C LEU A 132 11.47 2.72 -11.08
N ASN A 133 12.79 2.77 -11.25
CA ASN A 133 13.52 3.95 -11.72
C ASN A 133 13.12 4.40 -13.13
N ARG A 134 12.57 3.49 -13.95
CA ARG A 134 12.08 3.77 -15.30
C ARG A 134 10.65 4.30 -15.36
N LEU A 135 9.93 4.31 -14.23
CA LEU A 135 8.59 4.87 -14.19
C LEU A 135 8.63 6.36 -14.47
N GLU A 136 7.83 6.81 -15.41
CA GLU A 136 7.73 8.21 -15.82
C GLU A 136 6.50 8.88 -15.25
N PHE A 137 6.65 10.12 -14.84
CA PHE A 137 5.60 10.96 -14.25
C PHE A 137 5.60 12.34 -14.87
N ASP A 138 4.40 12.84 -15.16
CA ASP A 138 4.19 14.22 -15.56
C ASP A 138 4.04 15.07 -14.29
N ILE A 139 5.03 15.90 -14.00
CA ILE A 139 5.16 16.68 -12.76
C ILE A 139 4.88 18.16 -13.07
N PRO A 140 3.91 18.80 -12.39
CA PRO A 140 3.68 20.24 -12.48
C PRO A 140 4.66 21.01 -11.61
N SER A 141 4.65 22.33 -11.68
CA SER A 141 5.47 23.19 -10.81
C SER A 141 5.17 22.94 -9.31
N LEU A 142 6.15 23.20 -8.43
CA LEU A 142 5.96 23.04 -6.98
C LEU A 142 4.77 23.83 -6.45
N GLY A 143 4.52 25.03 -6.99
CA GLY A 143 3.36 25.84 -6.59
C GLY A 143 2.02 25.17 -6.96
N GLU A 144 1.96 24.49 -8.10
CA GLU A 144 0.77 23.72 -8.51
C GLU A 144 0.62 22.45 -7.68
N GLN A 145 1.73 21.76 -7.35
CA GLN A 145 1.71 20.60 -6.43
C GLN A 145 1.12 21.00 -5.07
N TRP A 146 1.52 22.17 -4.52
CA TRP A 146 0.96 22.67 -3.26
C TRP A 146 -0.54 22.96 -3.37
N LYS A 147 -1.02 23.56 -4.47
CA LYS A 147 -2.45 23.78 -4.71
C LYS A 147 -3.21 22.45 -4.75
N ILE A 148 -2.65 21.44 -5.39
CA ILE A 148 -3.23 20.10 -5.46
C ILE A 148 -3.32 19.49 -4.05
N LEU A 149 -2.22 19.53 -3.31
CA LEU A 149 -2.16 18.99 -1.96
C LEU A 149 -3.12 19.69 -1.00
N SER A 150 -3.29 21.01 -1.12
CA SER A 150 -4.24 21.77 -0.28
C SER A 150 -5.70 21.33 -0.47
N CYS A 151 -6.04 20.79 -1.64
CA CYS A 151 -7.37 20.22 -1.90
C CYS A 151 -7.51 18.78 -1.39
N ILE A 152 -6.40 18.02 -1.38
CA ILE A 152 -6.43 16.57 -1.01
C ILE A 152 -6.25 16.38 0.49
N ASN A 153 -5.35 17.13 1.14
CA ASN A 153 -5.03 16.98 2.55
C ASN A 153 -6.26 16.97 3.47
N PRO A 154 -7.23 17.89 3.36
CA PRO A 154 -8.42 17.86 4.21
C PRO A 154 -9.25 16.59 4.08
N ILE A 155 -9.20 15.93 2.92
CA ILE A 155 -9.91 14.66 2.69
C ILE A 155 -9.18 13.52 3.38
N ASP A 156 -7.86 13.46 3.28
CA ASP A 156 -7.06 12.43 3.97
C ASP A 156 -7.16 12.60 5.49
N ASP A 157 -7.05 13.82 6.00
CA ASP A 157 -7.23 14.12 7.42
C ASP A 157 -8.60 13.63 7.93
N LYS A 158 -9.65 13.84 7.13
CA LYS A 158 -11.00 13.36 7.47
C LYS A 158 -11.08 11.83 7.46
N ILE A 159 -10.39 11.17 6.51
CA ILE A 159 -10.31 9.70 6.46
C ILE A 159 -9.57 9.18 7.69
N GLU A 160 -8.47 9.80 8.10
CA GLU A 160 -7.71 9.40 9.29
C GLU A 160 -8.53 9.57 10.58
N ILE A 161 -9.21 10.70 10.74
CA ILE A 161 -10.10 10.95 11.88
C ILE A 161 -11.22 9.90 11.93
N ASN A 162 -11.85 9.61 10.79
CA ASN A 162 -12.90 8.60 10.73
C ASN A 162 -12.39 7.21 11.07
N ASN A 163 -11.18 6.83 10.57
CA ASN A 163 -10.56 5.55 10.89
C ASN A 163 -10.21 5.45 12.38
N ALA A 164 -9.63 6.50 12.97
CA ALA A 164 -9.35 6.54 14.40
C ALA A 164 -10.63 6.43 15.23
N THR A 165 -11.70 7.12 14.84
CA THR A 165 -13.00 7.04 15.49
C THR A 165 -13.58 5.62 15.40
N ASN A 166 -13.54 5.00 14.22
CA ASN A 166 -14.03 3.64 14.01
C ASN A 166 -13.26 2.60 14.83
N ASN A 167 -11.93 2.76 14.97
CA ASN A 167 -11.10 1.87 15.78
C ASN A 167 -11.41 1.99 17.28
N ASN A 168 -11.88 3.16 17.74
CA ASN A 168 -12.24 3.42 19.12
C ASN A 168 -13.72 3.12 19.42
N LEU A 169 -14.56 2.87 18.41
CA LEU A 169 -15.94 2.49 18.63
C LEU A 169 -16.02 1.06 19.20
N PRO A 170 -16.72 0.85 20.32
CA PRO A 170 -16.98 -0.50 20.80
C PRO A 170 -17.76 -1.28 19.74
N LEU A 171 -17.32 -2.48 19.42
CA LEU A 171 -18.03 -3.39 18.51
C LEU A 171 -19.46 -3.58 19.03
N HIS A 172 -20.45 -3.07 18.29
CA HIS A 172 -21.85 -3.27 18.66
C HIS A 172 -22.12 -4.79 18.83
N PRO A 173 -22.79 -5.26 19.89
CA PRO A 173 -22.93 -6.68 20.23
C PRO A 173 -23.46 -7.56 19.08
N ARG A 174 -24.26 -7.00 18.18
CA ARG A 174 -24.74 -7.70 16.95
C ARG A 174 -23.58 -8.04 16.00
N TYR A 175 -22.61 -7.14 15.81
CA TYR A 175 -21.48 -7.35 14.91
C TYR A 175 -20.38 -8.21 15.55
N ALA A 176 -20.22 -8.14 16.87
CA ALA A 176 -19.31 -9.03 17.60
C ALA A 176 -19.70 -10.51 17.41
N ARG A 177 -21.00 -10.83 17.40
CA ARG A 177 -21.51 -12.21 17.12
C ARG A 177 -21.22 -12.67 15.70
N ILE A 178 -21.26 -11.78 14.71
CA ILE A 178 -20.96 -12.11 13.30
C ILE A 178 -19.47 -12.36 13.12
N ALA A 179 -18.60 -11.50 13.67
CA ALA A 179 -17.15 -11.65 13.60
C ALA A 179 -16.65 -12.93 14.30
N THR A 180 -17.24 -13.31 15.45
CA THR A 180 -16.93 -14.57 16.12
C THR A 180 -17.43 -15.79 15.37
N LYS A 181 -18.54 -15.69 14.64
CA LYS A 181 -19.08 -16.79 13.81
C LYS A 181 -18.22 -17.02 12.57
N GLN A 182 -17.73 -15.96 11.93
CA GLN A 182 -16.80 -16.05 10.79
C GLN A 182 -15.43 -16.62 11.17
N ARG A 183 -14.88 -16.27 12.36
CA ARG A 183 -13.64 -16.86 12.87
C ARG A 183 -13.73 -18.37 13.17
N ARG A 184 -14.93 -18.89 13.45
CA ARG A 184 -15.16 -20.34 13.68
C ARG A 184 -15.36 -21.13 12.40
N GLN A 185 -15.53 -20.46 11.25
CA GLN A 185 -15.75 -21.08 9.94
C GLN A 185 -14.51 -21.08 9.04
N THR A 186 -13.39 -20.48 9.45
CA THR A 186 -12.11 -20.71 8.77
C THR A 186 -11.56 -22.05 9.23
N PRO A 187 -11.40 -23.05 8.35
CA PRO A 187 -10.76 -24.33 8.71
C PRO A 187 -9.35 -24.02 9.22
N LYS A 188 -9.00 -24.58 10.37
CA LYS A 188 -7.60 -24.64 10.79
C LYS A 188 -6.87 -25.49 9.74
N THR A 189 -6.02 -24.85 8.94
CA THR A 189 -5.08 -25.53 8.05
C THR A 189 -3.89 -26.02 8.86
N ASP A 190 -4.14 -27.01 9.75
CA ASP A 190 -3.11 -27.85 10.35
C ASP A 190 -3.77 -29.20 10.55
N GLU A 191 -3.52 -30.08 9.60
CA GLU A 191 -3.57 -31.53 9.59
C GLU A 191 -3.98 -32.06 8.21
N CYS A 192 -3.01 -32.11 7.31
CA CYS A 192 -3.02 -33.09 6.22
C CYS A 192 -1.58 -33.54 5.95
N LEU A 193 -1.11 -34.40 6.87
CA LEU A 193 0.00 -35.33 6.60
C LEU A 193 -0.61 -36.72 6.50
N HIS A 194 -0.44 -37.32 5.30
CA HIS A 194 -0.63 -38.72 4.97
C HIS A 194 -2.03 -39.34 5.12
N THR A 195 -2.70 -39.52 4.01
CA THR A 195 -3.15 -40.83 3.55
C THR A 195 -3.77 -40.73 2.15
N ASP A 196 -3.49 -41.70 1.33
CA ASP A 196 -3.89 -41.98 -0.03
C ASP A 196 -5.32 -41.57 -0.41
N CYS A 197 -5.47 -40.71 -1.43
CA CYS A 197 -6.75 -40.49 -2.06
C CYS A 197 -6.77 -41.07 -3.47
N LYS A 198 -7.42 -42.26 -3.57
CA LYS A 198 -7.84 -42.85 -4.84
C LYS A 198 -8.89 -41.91 -5.50
N VAL A 199 -8.62 -41.57 -6.74
CA VAL A 199 -9.55 -40.90 -7.67
C VAL A 199 -10.74 -41.84 -7.94
N SER A 200 -11.95 -41.33 -7.73
CA SER A 200 -13.16 -41.89 -8.37
C SER A 200 -13.96 -40.73 -8.98
N ASP A 201 -13.95 -40.71 -10.30
CA ASP A 201 -14.87 -39.95 -11.14
C ASP A 201 -16.32 -40.24 -10.78
N ARG A 202 -17.11 -39.21 -10.51
CA ARG A 202 -18.55 -39.14 -10.88
C ARG A 202 -19.00 -37.72 -11.02
N GLY A 203 -19.54 -37.41 -12.21
CA GLY A 203 -20.02 -36.15 -12.69
C GLY A 203 -21.26 -35.57 -12.00
N GLY A 204 -21.57 -34.35 -12.35
CA GLY A 204 -22.91 -33.75 -12.22
C GLY A 204 -22.93 -32.41 -11.50
N ASN A 205 -23.07 -31.37 -12.22
CA ASN A 205 -24.10 -30.35 -12.35
C ASN A 205 -23.58 -28.92 -12.37
N GLU A 206 -23.56 -28.42 -13.58
CA GLU A 206 -23.65 -26.98 -13.93
C GLU A 206 -25.05 -26.48 -13.54
N GLU A 207 -25.22 -25.87 -12.39
CA GLU A 207 -26.50 -25.16 -12.09
C GLU A 207 -26.39 -24.10 -10.96
N THR A 208 -25.21 -23.52 -10.70
CA THR A 208 -25.07 -22.46 -9.65
C THR A 208 -24.42 -21.15 -10.11
N ALA A 209 -24.09 -21.03 -11.40
CA ALA A 209 -23.43 -19.80 -11.92
C ALA A 209 -24.40 -18.69 -12.38
N GLU A 210 -25.69 -18.98 -12.59
CA GLU A 210 -26.65 -18.01 -13.15
C GLU A 210 -27.46 -17.21 -12.12
N ARG A 211 -27.35 -17.51 -10.83
CA ARG A 211 -28.17 -16.83 -9.80
C ARG A 211 -27.53 -15.58 -9.17
N PHE A 212 -26.29 -15.25 -9.50
CA PHE A 212 -25.62 -14.05 -8.96
C PHE A 212 -25.59 -12.84 -9.91
N SER A 213 -26.07 -13.00 -11.15
CA SER A 213 -26.02 -11.92 -12.14
C SER A 213 -27.25 -10.98 -12.14
N SER A 214 -28.32 -11.33 -11.45
CA SER A 214 -29.59 -10.57 -11.49
C SER A 214 -29.83 -9.64 -10.30
N LEU A 215 -28.90 -9.51 -9.35
CA LEU A 215 -29.06 -8.68 -8.14
C LEU A 215 -28.23 -7.38 -8.15
N LEU A 216 -27.62 -7.02 -9.28
CA LEU A 216 -26.82 -5.79 -9.44
C LEU A 216 -27.37 -4.83 -10.51
N ALA A 217 -28.62 -4.99 -10.92
CA ALA A 217 -29.30 -4.11 -11.88
C ALA A 217 -30.69 -3.67 -11.33
N ALA A 218 -30.71 -3.06 -10.14
CA ALA A 218 -31.82 -2.24 -9.64
C ALA A 218 -31.28 -1.10 -8.79
#